data_e570bb60442ec2569ead3390c44b9cd7
#
_entry.id   e570bb60442ec2569ead3390c44b9cd7
#
_cell.length_a   1.000
_cell.length_b   1.000
_cell.length_c   1.000
_cell.angle_alpha   90.00
_cell.angle_beta   90.00
_cell.angle_gamma   90.00
#
_symmetry.space_group_name_H-M   'P 1'
#
loop_
_entity.id
_entity.type
_entity.pdbx_description
1 polymer ?
#
loop_
_entity_poly.entity_id
_entity_poly.type
_entity_poly.pdbx_seq_one_letter_code
_entity_poly.pdbx_strand_id
1 'polypeptide(L)'
;EKGVLDINDDRVNDSIPPEKLRVPFRNIVYIGDSATDIPCMKLVNSYGGHSIGVFDSKSGNKENVFKLLQENRIYHYAPADYSRGSKLDNLMAGIIEKTAAFETLQRLHIEDVLEKESAKIEIVNKSLKHIVNQKLEENIKQERTHERHKMIDLDFFSN
;
A
#
# COMPACT_ATOMS: atom_id res chain seq x y z
N GLU A 1 8.38 -1.74 14.05
CA GLU A 1 8.39 -2.22 12.66
C GLU A 1 9.75 -2.16 11.98
N LYS A 2 10.57 -1.21 12.35
CA LYS A 2 11.96 -1.10 11.91
C LYS A 2 12.93 -1.72 12.91
N GLY A 3 12.48 -2.73 13.67
CA GLY A 3 13.30 -3.39 14.69
C GLY A 3 14.57 -3.95 14.06
N VAL A 4 15.71 -3.50 14.56
CA VAL A 4 17.03 -4.02 14.22
C VAL A 4 17.62 -4.64 15.49
N LEU A 5 18.42 -5.71 15.32
CA LEU A 5 19.07 -6.39 16.43
C LEU A 5 20.41 -5.74 16.80
N ASP A 6 21.03 -5.01 15.87
CA ASP A 6 22.29 -4.30 16.06
C ASP A 6 22.01 -2.83 16.35
N ILE A 7 22.55 -2.31 17.47
CA ILE A 7 22.42 -0.91 17.87
C ILE A 7 23.08 0.07 16.87
N ASN A 8 24.03 -0.42 16.07
CA ASN A 8 24.73 0.38 15.06
C ASN A 8 24.07 0.30 13.66
N ASP A 9 22.93 -0.37 13.55
CA ASP A 9 22.22 -0.51 12.29
C ASP A 9 21.36 0.73 11.98
N ASP A 10 21.87 1.61 11.13
CA ASP A 10 21.22 2.87 10.76
C ASP A 10 19.93 2.69 9.91
N ARG A 11 19.64 1.48 9.43
CA ARG A 11 18.42 1.19 8.64
C ARG A 11 17.13 1.51 9.38
N VAL A 12 17.17 1.61 10.70
CA VAL A 12 16.05 2.09 11.52
C VAL A 12 15.60 3.50 11.12
N ASN A 13 16.51 4.31 10.56
CA ASN A 13 16.26 5.68 10.12
C ASN A 13 15.81 5.78 8.67
N ASP A 14 15.85 4.70 7.89
CA ASP A 14 15.43 4.71 6.50
C ASP A 14 13.94 5.08 6.37
N SER A 15 13.62 5.89 5.38
CA SER A 15 12.23 6.19 5.05
C SER A 15 11.58 4.98 4.40
N ILE A 16 10.56 4.44 5.06
CA ILE A 16 9.74 3.35 4.51
C ILE A 16 8.46 3.97 3.95
N PRO A 17 8.16 3.78 2.66
CA PRO A 17 6.89 4.23 2.10
C PRO A 17 5.70 3.65 2.87
N PRO A 18 4.62 4.42 3.09
CA PRO A 18 3.47 4.00 3.90
C PRO A 18 2.86 2.66 3.49
N GLU A 19 2.88 2.36 2.19
CA GLU A 19 2.36 1.11 1.61
C GLU A 19 3.24 -0.11 1.91
N LYS A 20 4.50 0.12 2.32
CA LYS A 20 5.45 -0.94 2.72
C LYS A 20 5.51 -1.15 4.23
N LEU A 21 4.81 -0.32 5.00
CA LEU A 21 4.72 -0.50 6.43
C LEU A 21 3.89 -1.74 6.75
N ARG A 22 4.44 -2.62 7.58
CA ARG A 22 3.73 -3.83 8.05
C ARG A 22 2.43 -3.51 8.78
N VAL A 23 2.46 -2.45 9.61
CA VAL A 23 1.29 -1.87 10.25
C VAL A 23 1.27 -0.39 9.93
N PRO A 24 0.49 0.07 8.96
CA PRO A 24 0.38 1.48 8.65
C PRO A 24 -0.26 2.23 9.82
N PHE A 25 0.10 3.50 10.00
CA PHE A 25 -0.41 4.33 11.12
C PHE A 25 -1.92 4.37 11.18
N ARG A 26 -2.62 4.34 10.05
CA ARG A 26 -4.09 4.30 9.99
C ARG A 26 -4.72 3.10 10.71
N ASN A 27 -3.93 2.03 10.93
CA ASN A 27 -4.34 0.81 11.63
C ASN A 27 -3.89 0.80 13.10
N ILE A 28 -3.31 1.91 13.59
CA ILE A 28 -2.87 2.05 14.97
C ILE A 28 -3.97 2.78 15.76
N VAL A 29 -4.31 2.21 16.91
CA VAL A 29 -5.13 2.89 17.92
C VAL A 29 -4.26 3.15 19.14
N TYR A 30 -4.14 4.41 19.53
CA TYR A 30 -3.43 4.83 20.73
C TYR A 30 -4.43 5.22 21.81
N ILE A 31 -4.32 4.60 22.98
CA ILE A 31 -5.16 4.88 24.14
C ILE A 31 -4.28 5.48 25.24
N GLY A 32 -4.65 6.63 25.76
CA GLY A 32 -3.86 7.31 26.80
C GLY A 32 -4.73 8.17 27.71
N ASP A 33 -4.22 8.48 28.88
CA ASP A 33 -4.92 9.22 29.93
C ASP A 33 -4.18 10.48 30.39
N SER A 34 -2.95 10.68 29.95
CA SER A 34 -2.05 11.69 30.52
C SER A 34 -1.46 12.67 29.49
N ALA A 35 -0.89 13.75 30.00
CA ALA A 35 -0.22 14.75 29.20
C ALA A 35 1.04 14.18 28.49
N THR A 36 1.66 13.13 29.05
CA THR A 36 2.81 12.47 28.43
C THR A 36 2.46 11.68 27.18
N ASP A 37 1.18 11.33 27.00
CA ASP A 37 0.68 10.62 25.82
C ASP A 37 0.45 11.54 24.61
N ILE A 38 0.40 12.85 24.84
CA ILE A 38 0.06 13.85 23.81
C ILE A 38 0.93 13.73 22.54
N PRO A 39 2.27 13.61 22.64
CA PRO A 39 3.10 13.46 21.44
C PRO A 39 2.74 12.23 20.59
N CYS A 40 2.48 11.10 21.24
CA CYS A 40 2.08 9.86 20.59
C CYS A 40 0.69 9.97 19.97
N MET A 41 -0.27 10.54 20.69
CA MET A 41 -1.63 10.80 20.18
C MET A 41 -1.61 11.69 18.95
N LYS A 42 -0.83 12.78 18.99
CA LYS A 42 -0.66 13.68 17.84
C LYS A 42 -0.04 12.97 16.65
N LEU A 43 1.01 12.21 16.87
CA LEU A 43 1.69 11.46 15.83
C LEU A 43 0.73 10.49 15.14
N VAL A 44 0.05 9.64 15.92
CA VAL A 44 -0.89 8.65 15.40
C VAL A 44 -2.00 9.31 14.57
N ASN A 45 -2.62 10.38 15.10
CA ASN A 45 -3.66 11.12 14.39
C ASN A 45 -3.14 11.78 13.10
N SER A 46 -1.93 12.36 13.12
CA SER A 46 -1.34 13.03 11.95
C SER A 46 -1.10 12.08 10.77
N TYR A 47 -0.94 10.79 11.03
CA TYR A 47 -0.76 9.76 10.02
C TYR A 47 -2.01 8.89 9.79
N GLY A 48 -3.19 9.39 10.19
CA GLY A 48 -4.48 8.75 9.91
C GLY A 48 -4.90 7.63 10.84
N GLY A 49 -4.14 7.41 11.94
CA GLY A 49 -4.52 6.49 13.00
C GLY A 49 -5.57 7.10 13.96
N HIS A 50 -5.84 6.42 15.04
CA HIS A 50 -6.87 6.78 16.00
C HIS A 50 -6.29 6.98 17.40
N SER A 51 -6.65 8.09 18.05
CA SER A 51 -6.30 8.33 19.46
C SER A 51 -7.55 8.49 20.31
N ILE A 52 -7.58 7.75 21.41
CA ILE A 52 -8.68 7.76 22.38
C ILE A 52 -8.13 8.22 23.73
N GLY A 53 -8.70 9.31 24.27
CA GLY A 53 -8.43 9.71 25.63
C GLY A 53 -9.28 8.91 26.61
N VAL A 54 -8.68 8.40 27.67
CA VAL A 54 -9.43 7.73 28.73
C VAL A 54 -9.34 8.48 30.04
N PHE A 55 -10.34 8.33 30.89
CA PHE A 55 -10.39 8.92 32.23
C PHE A 55 -10.84 7.88 33.24
N ASP A 56 -10.44 8.10 34.49
CA ASP A 56 -10.88 7.22 35.60
C ASP A 56 -12.37 7.35 35.84
N SER A 57 -13.12 6.26 35.66
CA SER A 57 -14.56 6.21 35.84
C SER A 57 -15.01 6.48 37.29
N LYS A 58 -14.13 6.22 38.28
CA LYS A 58 -14.44 6.41 39.69
C LYS A 58 -14.40 7.88 40.07
N SER A 59 -13.40 8.62 39.61
CA SER A 59 -13.30 10.05 39.86
C SER A 59 -14.27 10.84 39.02
N GLY A 60 -14.63 10.35 37.83
CA GLY A 60 -15.48 11.04 36.87
C GLY A 60 -14.87 12.33 36.31
N ASN A 61 -13.61 12.64 36.64
CA ASN A 61 -12.96 13.87 36.16
C ASN A 61 -12.62 13.76 34.69
N LYS A 62 -13.19 14.65 33.87
CA LYS A 62 -13.04 14.70 32.43
C LYS A 62 -12.26 15.92 31.92
N GLU A 63 -11.75 16.77 32.80
CA GLU A 63 -11.08 18.01 32.41
C GLU A 63 -9.93 17.77 31.44
N ASN A 64 -9.11 16.76 31.70
CA ASN A 64 -7.96 16.43 30.86
C ASN A 64 -8.41 15.99 29.47
N VAL A 65 -9.37 15.04 29.35
CA VAL A 65 -9.85 14.56 28.04
C VAL A 65 -10.61 15.64 27.27
N PHE A 66 -11.31 16.56 27.95
CA PHE A 66 -11.94 17.70 27.29
C PHE A 66 -10.92 18.68 26.73
N LYS A 67 -9.83 18.94 27.45
CA LYS A 67 -8.72 19.74 26.95
C LYS A 67 -8.07 19.06 25.71
N LEU A 68 -7.80 17.76 25.78
CA LEU A 68 -7.24 17.03 24.65
C LEU A 68 -8.16 17.06 23.41
N LEU A 69 -9.47 16.97 23.62
CA LEU A 69 -10.47 17.07 22.54
C LEU A 69 -10.49 18.48 21.93
N GLN A 70 -10.48 19.54 22.77
CA GLN A 70 -10.45 20.93 22.33
C GLN A 70 -9.18 21.27 21.54
N GLU A 71 -8.04 20.68 21.92
CA GLU A 71 -6.77 20.85 21.24
C GLU A 71 -6.62 19.93 20.00
N ASN A 72 -7.65 19.19 19.60
CA ASN A 72 -7.62 18.21 18.50
C ASN A 72 -6.53 17.14 18.64
N ARG A 73 -6.22 16.75 19.90
CA ARG A 73 -5.26 15.67 20.19
C ARG A 73 -5.91 14.30 20.12
N ILE A 74 -7.20 14.23 20.40
CA ILE A 74 -8.04 13.03 20.34
C ILE A 74 -9.33 13.34 19.59
N TYR A 75 -9.94 12.32 18.98
CA TYR A 75 -11.29 12.43 18.39
C TYR A 75 -12.36 11.86 19.30
N HIS A 76 -11.98 10.95 20.19
CA HIS A 76 -12.91 10.27 21.09
C HIS A 76 -12.34 10.19 22.49
N TYR A 77 -13.22 10.08 23.45
CA TYR A 77 -12.87 9.77 24.83
C TYR A 77 -13.86 8.78 25.45
N ALA A 78 -13.41 8.00 26.44
CA ALA A 78 -14.23 7.05 27.15
C ALA A 78 -13.75 6.91 28.61
N PRO A 79 -14.59 6.38 29.52
CA PRO A 79 -14.08 5.83 30.78
C PRO A 79 -13.01 4.76 30.50
N ALA A 80 -12.04 4.61 31.38
CA ALA A 80 -11.03 3.54 31.37
C ALA A 80 -11.69 2.20 31.78
N ASP A 81 -12.72 1.82 31.06
CA ASP A 81 -13.48 0.57 31.22
C ASP A 81 -13.29 -0.31 30.00
N TYR A 82 -12.53 -1.37 30.14
CA TYR A 82 -12.17 -2.32 29.11
C TYR A 82 -13.12 -3.52 29.04
N SER A 83 -14.23 -3.47 29.77
CA SER A 83 -15.19 -4.55 29.74
C SER A 83 -15.98 -4.58 28.43
N ARG A 84 -16.49 -5.76 28.07
CA ARG A 84 -17.30 -5.94 26.88
C ARG A 84 -18.60 -5.11 26.95
N GLY A 85 -18.92 -4.41 25.87
CA GLY A 85 -20.09 -3.53 25.79
C GLY A 85 -19.88 -2.14 26.40
N SER A 86 -18.70 -1.86 26.96
CA SER A 86 -18.35 -0.52 27.44
C SER A 86 -18.28 0.48 26.28
N LYS A 87 -18.24 1.78 26.61
CA LYS A 87 -18.03 2.83 25.61
C LYS A 87 -16.71 2.65 24.86
N LEU A 88 -15.66 2.24 25.56
CA LEU A 88 -14.34 2.01 24.95
C LEU A 88 -14.39 0.80 24.01
N ASP A 89 -15.00 -0.30 24.41
CA ASP A 89 -15.19 -1.50 23.57
C ASP A 89 -15.96 -1.16 22.28
N ASN A 90 -17.06 -0.42 22.39
CA ASN A 90 -17.83 0.02 21.22
C ASN A 90 -17.04 0.96 20.28
N LEU A 91 -16.22 1.86 20.81
CA LEU A 91 -15.33 2.69 20.02
C LEU A 91 -14.29 1.84 19.28
N MET A 92 -13.68 0.89 19.96
CA MET A 92 -12.72 -0.04 19.36
C MET A 92 -13.35 -0.87 18.24
N ALA A 93 -14.55 -1.42 18.47
CA ALA A 93 -15.28 -2.17 17.45
C ALA A 93 -15.53 -1.32 16.20
N GLY A 94 -16.04 -0.10 16.36
CA GLY A 94 -16.29 0.81 15.23
C GLY A 94 -15.01 1.21 14.47
N ILE A 95 -13.89 1.40 15.16
CA ILE A 95 -12.60 1.68 14.52
C ILE A 95 -12.11 0.46 13.72
N ILE A 96 -12.25 -0.75 14.30
CA ILE A 96 -11.86 -1.98 13.61
C ILE A 96 -12.71 -2.21 12.36
N GLU A 97 -14.02 -2.02 12.43
CA GLU A 97 -14.92 -2.14 11.28
C GLU A 97 -14.57 -1.13 10.17
N LYS A 98 -14.36 0.13 10.54
CA LYS A 98 -13.90 1.18 9.59
C LYS A 98 -12.60 0.79 8.92
N THR A 99 -11.62 0.34 9.70
CA THR A 99 -10.31 -0.07 9.20
C THR A 99 -10.42 -1.26 8.26
N ALA A 100 -11.21 -2.27 8.61
CA ALA A 100 -11.44 -3.44 7.78
C ALA A 100 -12.11 -3.08 6.44
N ALA A 101 -13.10 -2.19 6.46
CA ALA A 101 -13.75 -1.71 5.25
C ALA A 101 -12.77 -0.92 4.35
N PHE A 102 -11.94 -0.06 4.95
CA PHE A 102 -10.92 0.69 4.23
C PHE A 102 -9.88 -0.23 3.58
N GLU A 103 -9.34 -1.20 4.32
CA GLU A 103 -8.36 -2.15 3.78
C GLU A 103 -8.95 -3.03 2.67
N THR A 104 -10.24 -3.35 2.75
CA THR A 104 -10.94 -4.06 1.67
C THR A 104 -10.96 -3.24 0.39
N LEU A 105 -11.31 -1.94 0.47
CA LEU A 105 -11.31 -1.05 -0.70
C LEU A 105 -9.91 -0.83 -1.26
N GLN A 106 -8.89 -0.72 -0.40
CA GLN A 106 -7.50 -0.61 -0.85
C GLN A 106 -7.04 -1.87 -1.62
N ARG A 107 -7.40 -3.04 -1.13
CA ARG A 107 -7.08 -4.31 -1.82
C ARG A 107 -7.74 -4.38 -3.20
N LEU A 108 -9.03 -4.05 -3.30
CA LEU A 108 -9.75 -4.00 -4.58
C LEU A 108 -9.09 -3.00 -5.55
N HIS A 109 -8.71 -1.83 -5.07
CA HIS A 109 -8.01 -0.85 -5.89
C HIS A 109 -6.66 -1.38 -6.44
N ILE A 110 -5.91 -2.09 -5.60
CA ILE A 110 -4.64 -2.72 -6.04
C ILE A 110 -4.92 -3.79 -7.11
N GLU A 111 -5.95 -4.61 -6.94
CA GLU A 111 -6.38 -5.60 -7.93
C GLU A 111 -6.71 -4.95 -9.28
N ASP A 112 -7.49 -3.86 -9.29
CA ASP A 112 -7.83 -3.07 -10.49
C ASP A 112 -6.57 -2.51 -11.19
N VAL A 113 -5.62 -2.00 -10.42
CA VAL A 113 -4.34 -1.47 -10.96
C VAL A 113 -3.52 -2.58 -11.60
N LEU A 114 -3.43 -3.74 -10.97
CA LEU A 114 -2.69 -4.90 -11.48
C LEU A 114 -3.35 -5.44 -12.77
N GLU A 115 -4.66 -5.51 -12.82
CA GLU A 115 -5.40 -5.91 -14.02
C GLU A 115 -5.10 -4.96 -15.20
N LYS A 116 -5.15 -3.66 -14.96
CA LYS A 116 -4.80 -2.64 -15.97
C LYS A 116 -3.36 -2.80 -16.49
N GLU A 117 -2.39 -3.03 -15.61
CA GLU A 117 -1.00 -3.20 -16.03
C GLU A 117 -0.82 -4.52 -16.81
N SER A 118 -1.49 -5.58 -16.41
CA SER A 118 -1.48 -6.87 -17.12
C SER A 118 -2.06 -6.75 -18.53
N ALA A 119 -3.17 -6.02 -18.69
CA ALA A 119 -3.78 -5.75 -20.01
C ALA A 119 -2.83 -4.96 -20.92
N LYS A 120 -2.09 -3.98 -20.40
CA LYS A 120 -1.09 -3.25 -21.19
C LYS A 120 0.04 -4.16 -21.67
N ILE A 121 0.54 -5.04 -20.80
CA ILE A 121 1.60 -5.99 -21.15
C ILE A 121 1.12 -6.93 -22.27
N GLU A 122 -0.12 -7.38 -22.21
CA GLU A 122 -0.70 -8.26 -23.24
C GLU A 122 -0.77 -7.57 -24.62
N ILE A 123 -1.20 -6.28 -24.65
CA ILE A 123 -1.24 -5.48 -25.88
C ILE A 123 0.17 -5.32 -26.47
N VAL A 124 1.15 -4.99 -25.66
CA VAL A 124 2.56 -4.85 -26.10
C VAL A 124 3.08 -6.17 -26.64
N ASN A 125 2.86 -7.28 -25.95
CA ASN A 125 3.29 -8.60 -26.40
C ASN A 125 2.64 -9.01 -27.75
N LYS A 126 1.36 -8.70 -27.94
CA LYS A 126 0.66 -8.96 -29.21
C LYS A 126 1.26 -8.14 -30.36
N SER A 127 1.56 -6.87 -30.11
CA SER A 127 2.20 -5.98 -31.10
C SER A 127 3.61 -6.47 -31.45
N LEU A 128 4.42 -6.86 -30.46
CA LEU A 128 5.76 -7.41 -30.68
C LEU A 128 5.73 -8.69 -31.51
N LYS A 129 4.82 -9.63 -31.21
CA LYS A 129 4.64 -10.84 -32.01
C LYS A 129 4.31 -10.53 -33.47
N HIS A 130 3.45 -9.54 -33.72
CA HIS A 130 3.10 -9.13 -35.08
C HIS A 130 4.33 -8.59 -35.82
N ILE A 131 5.13 -7.71 -35.21
CA ILE A 131 6.35 -7.16 -35.81
C ILE A 131 7.38 -8.25 -36.09
N VAL A 132 7.58 -9.17 -35.14
CA VAL A 132 8.53 -10.28 -35.33
C VAL A 132 8.11 -11.17 -36.52
N ASN A 133 6.82 -11.51 -36.63
CA ASN A 133 6.31 -12.32 -37.74
C ASN A 133 6.47 -11.61 -39.09
N GLN A 134 6.19 -10.31 -39.17
CA GLN A 134 6.41 -9.52 -40.38
C GLN A 134 7.87 -9.53 -40.81
N LYS A 135 8.81 -9.28 -39.90
CA LYS A 135 10.26 -9.32 -40.20
C LYS A 135 10.72 -10.69 -40.64
N LEU A 136 10.19 -11.74 -40.02
CA LEU A 136 10.52 -13.12 -40.42
C LEU A 136 10.07 -13.41 -41.85
N GLU A 137 8.86 -13.01 -42.21
CA GLU A 137 8.33 -13.17 -43.57
C GLU A 137 9.15 -12.36 -44.60
N GLU A 138 9.56 -11.14 -44.25
CA GLU A 138 10.43 -10.31 -45.11
C GLU A 138 11.78 -10.96 -45.33
N ASN A 139 12.43 -11.48 -44.28
CA ASN A 139 13.70 -12.18 -44.38
C ASN A 139 13.60 -13.44 -45.26
N ILE A 140 12.56 -14.25 -45.07
CA ILE A 140 12.33 -15.45 -45.90
C ILE A 140 12.15 -15.07 -47.38
N LYS A 141 11.43 -13.98 -47.67
CA LYS A 141 11.28 -13.49 -49.06
C LYS A 141 12.61 -13.05 -49.66
N GLN A 142 13.44 -12.34 -48.89
CA GLN A 142 14.75 -11.89 -49.34
C GLN A 142 15.70 -13.07 -49.62
N GLU A 143 15.74 -14.11 -48.76
CA GLU A 143 16.53 -15.30 -48.95
C GLU A 143 16.09 -16.04 -50.22
N ARG A 144 14.80 -16.27 -50.42
CA ARG A 144 14.27 -16.93 -51.64
C ARG A 144 14.59 -16.17 -52.91
N THR A 145 14.62 -14.81 -52.84
CA THR A 145 14.98 -13.98 -53.98
C THR A 145 16.48 -14.10 -54.28
N HIS A 146 17.31 -14.14 -53.26
CA HIS A 146 18.74 -14.32 -53.38
C HIS A 146 19.12 -15.69 -53.96
N GLU A 147 18.47 -16.74 -53.47
CA GLU A 147 18.66 -18.09 -54.02
C GLU A 147 18.26 -18.22 -55.50
N ARG A 148 17.14 -17.59 -55.88
CA ARG A 148 16.70 -17.56 -57.30
C ARG A 148 17.75 -16.85 -58.20
N HIS A 149 18.30 -15.70 -57.80
CA HIS A 149 19.34 -15.02 -58.56
C HIS A 149 20.60 -15.87 -58.70
N LYS A 150 20.97 -16.59 -57.63
CA LYS A 150 22.14 -17.50 -57.63
C LYS A 150 21.96 -18.70 -58.57
N MET A 151 20.76 -19.23 -58.69
CA MET A 151 20.46 -20.30 -59.62
C MET A 151 20.49 -19.81 -61.10
N ILE A 152 19.98 -18.63 -61.39
CA ILE A 152 19.97 -18.02 -62.75
C ILE A 152 21.42 -17.76 -63.20
N ASP A 153 22.27 -17.24 -62.34
CA ASP A 153 23.70 -17.00 -62.65
C ASP A 153 24.47 -18.30 -62.94
N LEU A 154 24.15 -19.40 -62.24
CA LEU A 154 24.77 -20.72 -62.47
C LEU A 154 24.35 -21.32 -63.82
N ASP A 155 23.11 -21.17 -64.24
CA ASP A 155 22.64 -21.62 -65.54
C ASP A 155 23.24 -20.81 -66.71
N PHE A 156 23.59 -19.56 -66.51
CA PHE A 156 24.19 -18.69 -67.51
C PHE A 156 25.68 -18.99 -67.81
N PHE A 157 26.37 -19.58 -66.86
CA PHE A 157 27.78 -20.01 -66.98
C PHE A 157 27.98 -21.47 -67.39
N SER A 158 26.89 -22.25 -67.61
CA SER A 158 26.92 -23.65 -67.95
C SER A 158 26.61 -23.96 -69.45
N ASN A 159 26.42 -22.92 -70.27
CA ASN A 159 26.31 -22.95 -71.72
C ASN A 159 27.50 -22.22 -72.36
#